data_e4696e46dbc160db5fac97ccfb06fa0f
#
_entry.id   e4696e46dbc160db5fac97ccfb06fa0f
#
_cell.length_a   1.000
_cell.length_b   1.000
_cell.length_c   1.000
_cell.angle_alpha   90.00
_cell.angle_beta   90.00
_cell.angle_gamma   90.00
#
_symmetry.space_group_name_H-M   'P 1'
#
loop_
_entity.id
_entity.type
_entity.pdbx_description
1 polymer ?
#
loop_
_entity_poly.entity_id
_entity_poly.type
_entity_poly.pdbx_seq_one_letter_code
_entity_poly.pdbx_strand_id
1 'polypeptide(L)'
;NTFANWESYGGAGVLVFDIKNNHRFVKRIATWKYEPGQQPEAVRGIAASVATGLLYLTTPTRLAAIDVKSEKIVWEQTYDGECCDRMTVSPNGKLLYVPSNGRKHWYVVDAMTGNLIKKVMTAETDGAHNTIWSIDGSRVFMSGQRSSAISVADAKTHTVVQTVGPFSNFVRPFTINGSATYLFANVNDLLGFEVADLKSGKMIHRVEVNGFSWSRNQRIPHMVPSHGIAMSPDEKEIWVADGVNRYVHIFDSTVMPPKQVRSIKSRDVPAWITFGIDGKFVYLSSGDVIDAATKRAVAGLEDEMGRHVDTEKIVEILIVNGKPARTVDPFGVGQIRRP
;
A
#
# COMPACT_ATOMS: atom_id res chain seq x y z
N ASN A 1 2.40 21.06 11.02
CA ASN A 1 2.49 20.52 9.70
C ASN A 1 2.84 19.05 9.73
N THR A 2 1.91 18.24 9.86
CA THR A 2 2.00 16.94 10.37
C THR A 2 2.05 15.85 9.42
N PHE A 3 1.72 16.11 8.22
CA PHE A 3 1.73 15.11 7.20
C PHE A 3 2.83 15.39 6.21
N ALA A 4 3.31 16.57 6.20
CA ALA A 4 4.39 16.99 5.35
C ALA A 4 5.76 16.62 5.89
N ASN A 5 5.80 16.08 7.09
CA ASN A 5 7.08 15.70 7.68
C ASN A 5 7.52 14.29 7.34
N TRP A 6 6.92 13.71 6.35
CA TRP A 6 7.40 12.46 5.78
C TRP A 6 8.81 12.62 5.21
N GLU A 7 9.15 13.81 4.77
CA GLU A 7 10.49 14.14 4.34
C GLU A 7 11.51 14.16 5.48
N SER A 8 11.06 14.37 6.69
CA SER A 8 11.95 14.37 7.86
C SER A 8 12.03 13.03 8.59
N TYR A 9 11.12 12.12 8.33
CA TYR A 9 11.14 10.78 8.91
C TYR A 9 12.05 9.85 8.08
N GLY A 10 13.24 9.58 8.56
CA GLY A 10 14.21 8.72 7.89
C GLY A 10 14.98 9.40 6.76
N GLY A 11 14.63 10.61 6.31
CA GLY A 11 15.33 11.36 5.27
C GLY A 11 15.19 10.77 3.86
N ALA A 12 16.00 11.26 2.90
CA ALA A 12 15.98 10.81 1.51
C ALA A 12 16.67 9.45 1.32
N GLY A 13 16.19 8.66 0.36
CA GLY A 13 16.74 7.35 0.02
C GLY A 13 15.90 6.19 0.52
N VAL A 14 16.35 4.97 0.23
CA VAL A 14 15.72 3.72 0.68
C VAL A 14 16.49 3.17 1.87
N LEU A 15 15.83 3.04 3.01
CA LEU A 15 16.38 2.41 4.19
C LEU A 15 16.25 0.89 4.07
N VAL A 16 17.31 0.17 4.37
CA VAL A 16 17.39 -1.29 4.36
C VAL A 16 17.53 -1.81 5.77
N PHE A 17 16.65 -2.74 6.14
CA PHE A 17 16.64 -3.39 7.45
C PHE A 17 16.81 -4.90 7.32
N ASP A 18 17.58 -5.52 8.22
CA ASP A 18 17.74 -6.96 8.27
C ASP A 18 16.74 -7.60 9.23
N ILE A 19 15.74 -8.27 8.67
CA ILE A 19 14.65 -8.94 9.40
C ILE A 19 15.22 -10.04 10.31
N LYS A 20 16.24 -10.78 9.86
CA LYS A 20 16.83 -11.88 10.62
C LYS A 20 17.66 -11.39 11.80
N ASN A 21 18.11 -10.13 11.76
CA ASN A 21 18.87 -9.49 12.81
C ASN A 21 18.02 -8.45 13.55
N ASN A 22 16.85 -8.86 14.00
CA ASN A 22 15.92 -8.03 14.78
C ASN A 22 15.55 -6.70 14.13
N HIS A 23 15.39 -6.68 12.81
CA HIS A 23 15.02 -5.51 12.01
C HIS A 23 16.01 -4.35 12.14
N ARG A 24 17.29 -4.65 12.35
CA ARG A 24 18.33 -3.62 12.45
C ARG A 24 18.52 -2.91 11.13
N PHE A 25 18.76 -1.61 11.20
CA PHE A 25 19.23 -0.82 10.07
C PHE A 25 20.53 -1.40 9.53
N VAL A 26 20.60 -1.55 8.21
CA VAL A 26 21.80 -2.07 7.51
C VAL A 26 22.49 -0.94 6.77
N LYS A 27 21.72 -0.20 5.95
CA LYS A 27 22.24 0.86 5.09
C LYS A 27 21.11 1.72 4.51
N ARG A 28 21.54 2.83 3.90
CA ARG A 28 20.71 3.70 3.08
C ARG A 28 21.17 3.61 1.63
N ILE A 29 20.27 3.27 0.72
CA ILE A 29 20.51 3.36 -0.71
C ILE A 29 20.15 4.78 -1.15
N ALA A 30 21.12 5.51 -1.68
CA ALA A 30 20.87 6.84 -2.23
C ALA A 30 19.97 6.78 -3.46
N THR A 31 19.01 7.69 -3.54
CA THR A 31 18.13 7.82 -4.70
C THR A 31 18.53 9.04 -5.54
N TRP A 32 17.96 10.20 -5.24
CA TRP A 32 18.23 11.43 -5.96
C TRP A 32 19.13 12.35 -5.15
N LYS A 33 19.89 13.19 -5.85
CA LYS A 33 20.65 14.28 -5.22
C LYS A 33 19.73 15.48 -5.04
N TYR A 34 19.85 16.11 -3.90
CA TYR A 34 19.14 17.36 -3.58
C TYR A 34 20.16 18.43 -3.20
N GLU A 35 19.95 19.63 -3.67
CA GLU A 35 20.79 20.77 -3.29
C GLU A 35 20.56 21.16 -1.83
N PRO A 36 21.53 21.74 -1.15
CA PRO A 36 21.37 22.23 0.21
C PRO A 36 20.14 23.14 0.35
N GLY A 37 19.22 22.80 1.25
CA GLY A 37 17.96 23.52 1.45
C GLY A 37 16.80 23.10 0.53
N GLN A 38 17.05 22.28 -0.48
CA GLN A 38 16.01 21.68 -1.29
C GLN A 38 15.29 20.57 -0.51
N GLN A 39 13.96 20.59 -0.50
CA GLN A 39 13.17 19.53 0.09
C GLN A 39 13.13 18.32 -0.86
N PRO A 40 13.40 17.11 -0.39
CA PRO A 40 13.23 15.90 -1.17
C PRO A 40 11.77 15.71 -1.60
N GLU A 41 11.57 15.16 -2.80
CA GLU A 41 10.24 14.74 -3.21
C GLU A 41 9.74 13.57 -2.33
N ALA A 42 8.49 13.67 -1.89
CA ALA A 42 7.88 12.60 -1.12
C ALA A 42 7.70 11.34 -1.98
N VAL A 43 8.24 10.21 -1.52
CA VAL A 43 7.99 8.91 -2.14
C VAL A 43 6.51 8.55 -1.94
N ARG A 44 5.79 8.35 -3.03
CA ARG A 44 4.36 8.03 -3.04
C ARG A 44 4.08 6.54 -3.04
N GLY A 45 4.91 5.74 -3.68
CA GLY A 45 4.76 4.30 -3.77
C GLY A 45 6.10 3.58 -3.80
N ILE A 46 6.09 2.32 -3.37
CA ILE A 46 7.20 1.38 -3.46
C ILE A 46 6.66 0.03 -3.91
N ALA A 47 7.37 -0.67 -4.78
CA ALA A 47 7.09 -2.05 -5.14
C ALA A 47 8.37 -2.73 -5.63
N ALA A 48 8.40 -4.07 -5.63
CA ALA A 48 9.55 -4.82 -6.13
C ALA A 48 9.09 -5.97 -7.02
N SER A 49 9.92 -6.34 -7.99
CA SER A 49 9.68 -7.46 -8.88
C SER A 49 10.83 -8.45 -8.85
N VAL A 50 10.51 -9.70 -8.58
CA VAL A 50 11.46 -10.82 -8.69
C VAL A 50 11.88 -11.04 -10.14
N ALA A 51 10.94 -10.90 -11.09
CA ALA A 51 11.20 -11.18 -12.49
C ALA A 51 12.19 -10.21 -13.13
N THR A 52 12.18 -8.94 -12.71
CA THR A 52 13.11 -7.92 -13.22
C THR A 52 14.33 -7.71 -12.32
N GLY A 53 14.25 -8.10 -11.03
CA GLY A 53 15.26 -7.79 -10.04
C GLY A 53 15.28 -6.31 -9.61
N LEU A 54 14.20 -5.58 -9.89
CA LEU A 54 14.11 -4.13 -9.68
C LEU A 54 13.17 -3.78 -8.51
N LEU A 55 13.54 -2.72 -7.82
CA LEU A 55 12.74 -1.99 -6.85
C LEU A 55 12.26 -0.70 -7.51
N TYR A 56 10.97 -0.42 -7.44
CA TYR A 56 10.34 0.75 -8.05
C TYR A 56 9.93 1.77 -7.01
N LEU A 57 10.17 3.03 -7.29
CA LEU A 57 9.77 4.18 -6.47
C LEU A 57 8.99 5.17 -7.31
N THR A 58 7.86 5.63 -6.80
CA THR A 58 7.14 6.77 -7.39
C THR A 58 7.24 8.00 -6.52
N THR A 59 7.31 9.15 -7.15
CA THR A 59 7.15 10.48 -6.55
C THR A 59 6.08 11.25 -7.33
N PRO A 60 5.67 12.46 -6.93
CA PRO A 60 4.74 13.26 -7.72
C PRO A 60 5.20 13.56 -9.16
N THR A 61 6.50 13.50 -9.44
CA THR A 61 7.04 13.88 -10.75
C THR A 61 7.63 12.74 -11.56
N ARG A 62 7.96 11.58 -10.94
CA ARG A 62 8.70 10.52 -11.60
C ARG A 62 8.40 9.11 -11.07
N LEU A 63 8.67 8.12 -11.90
CA LEU A 63 8.81 6.70 -11.56
C LEU A 63 10.26 6.29 -11.84
N ALA A 64 10.93 5.71 -10.86
CA ALA A 64 12.30 5.21 -10.99
C ALA A 64 12.39 3.74 -10.64
N ALA A 65 13.32 3.02 -11.27
CA ALA A 65 13.69 1.66 -10.93
C ALA A 65 15.13 1.59 -10.45
N ILE A 66 15.31 0.90 -9.32
CA ILE A 66 16.60 0.63 -8.71
C ILE A 66 16.89 -0.86 -8.89
N ASP A 67 18.02 -1.20 -9.47
CA ASP A 67 18.50 -2.57 -9.50
C ASP A 67 18.90 -3.02 -8.08
N VAL A 68 18.26 -4.07 -7.58
CA VAL A 68 18.41 -4.53 -6.19
C VAL A 68 19.85 -4.99 -5.89
N LYS A 69 20.58 -5.47 -6.91
CA LYS A 69 21.95 -5.97 -6.76
C LYS A 69 22.98 -4.84 -6.75
N SER A 70 22.90 -3.93 -7.72
CA SER A 70 23.85 -2.81 -7.83
C SER A 70 23.44 -1.60 -7.01
N GLU A 71 22.20 -1.54 -6.53
CA GLU A 71 21.61 -0.46 -5.73
C GLU A 71 21.61 0.90 -6.45
N LYS A 72 21.61 0.87 -7.78
CA LYS A 72 21.61 2.06 -8.62
C LYS A 72 20.29 2.21 -9.36
N ILE A 73 19.88 3.47 -9.56
CA ILE A 73 18.79 3.77 -10.50
C ILE A 73 19.25 3.36 -11.89
N VAL A 74 18.49 2.47 -12.53
CA VAL A 74 18.78 1.95 -13.86
C VAL A 74 17.92 2.59 -14.93
N TRP A 75 16.75 3.09 -14.58
CA TRP A 75 15.94 3.95 -15.42
C TRP A 75 15.01 4.85 -14.59
N GLU A 76 14.63 5.96 -15.17
CA GLU A 76 13.69 6.92 -14.62
C GLU A 76 12.79 7.43 -15.73
N GLN A 77 11.50 7.56 -15.47
CA GLN A 77 10.50 8.00 -16.43
C GLN A 77 9.53 9.00 -15.80
N THR A 78 8.98 9.85 -16.63
CA THR A 78 7.86 10.73 -16.32
C THR A 78 6.79 10.55 -17.40
N TYR A 79 5.52 10.69 -17.04
CA TYR A 79 4.41 10.46 -17.95
C TYR A 79 3.50 11.69 -17.97
N ASP A 80 3.22 12.24 -19.18
CA ASP A 80 2.40 13.44 -19.36
C ASP A 80 2.87 14.69 -18.58
N GLY A 81 4.17 14.78 -18.26
CA GLY A 81 4.73 15.88 -17.46
C GLY A 81 4.38 15.85 -15.98
N GLU A 82 3.63 14.85 -15.53
CA GLU A 82 3.29 14.57 -14.16
C GLU A 82 3.41 13.06 -13.91
N CYS A 83 3.56 12.68 -12.69
CA CYS A 83 3.60 11.30 -12.21
C CYS A 83 3.16 11.36 -10.75
N CYS A 84 3.20 10.43 -10.05
CA CYS A 84 2.75 9.07 -10.00
C CYS A 84 2.33 8.87 -8.55
N ASP A 85 1.48 7.90 -8.28
CA ASP A 85 1.11 7.56 -6.92
C ASP A 85 1.41 6.07 -6.65
N ARG A 86 0.70 5.41 -5.74
CA ARG A 86 0.97 4.04 -5.28
C ARG A 86 0.75 3.03 -6.40
N MET A 87 1.83 2.68 -7.08
CA MET A 87 1.82 1.65 -8.13
C MET A 87 1.79 0.24 -7.52
N THR A 88 1.45 -0.71 -8.36
CA THR A 88 1.56 -2.14 -8.07
C THR A 88 2.20 -2.89 -9.23
N VAL A 89 2.87 -3.99 -8.91
CA VAL A 89 3.52 -4.90 -9.87
C VAL A 89 2.56 -6.04 -10.20
N SER A 90 2.46 -6.42 -11.47
CA SER A 90 1.72 -7.62 -11.85
C SER A 90 2.30 -8.88 -11.20
N PRO A 91 1.48 -9.93 -10.93
CA PRO A 91 1.96 -11.15 -10.29
C PRO A 91 3.09 -11.85 -11.05
N ASN A 92 3.18 -11.68 -12.38
CA ASN A 92 4.29 -12.19 -13.19
C ASN A 92 5.52 -11.25 -13.20
N GLY A 93 5.44 -10.12 -12.52
CA GLY A 93 6.52 -9.15 -12.35
C GLY A 93 6.87 -8.30 -13.58
N LYS A 94 6.09 -8.36 -14.66
CA LYS A 94 6.44 -7.75 -15.95
C LYS A 94 5.80 -6.39 -16.22
N LEU A 95 4.71 -6.08 -15.52
CA LEU A 95 3.96 -4.85 -15.71
C LEU A 95 3.83 -4.07 -14.40
N LEU A 96 3.78 -2.76 -14.52
CA LEU A 96 3.38 -1.85 -13.46
C LEU A 96 2.06 -1.19 -13.86
N TYR A 97 1.14 -1.08 -12.91
CA TYR A 97 0.03 -0.16 -12.99
C TYR A 97 0.31 1.02 -12.08
N VAL A 98 0.37 2.21 -12.66
CA VAL A 98 0.84 3.43 -12.01
C VAL A 98 -0.26 4.48 -12.07
N PRO A 99 -0.83 4.89 -10.93
CA PRO A 99 -1.84 5.94 -10.91
C PRO A 99 -1.23 7.29 -11.25
N SER A 100 -1.99 8.12 -11.95
CA SER A 100 -1.57 9.43 -12.45
C SER A 100 -1.58 10.56 -11.43
N ASN A 101 -1.63 10.23 -10.13
CA ASN A 101 -1.63 11.19 -9.02
C ASN A 101 -2.69 12.30 -9.16
N GLY A 102 -3.95 11.93 -8.96
CA GLY A 102 -5.06 12.88 -8.88
C GLY A 102 -5.83 13.12 -10.18
N ARG A 103 -5.51 12.44 -11.28
CA ARG A 103 -6.30 12.45 -12.53
C ARG A 103 -7.20 11.20 -12.64
N LYS A 104 -7.85 11.01 -13.78
CA LYS A 104 -8.80 9.88 -14.03
C LYS A 104 -8.17 8.78 -14.88
N HIS A 105 -6.89 8.46 -14.71
CA HIS A 105 -6.25 7.41 -15.49
C HIS A 105 -5.07 6.77 -14.77
N TRP A 106 -4.71 5.61 -15.26
CA TRP A 106 -3.54 4.83 -14.87
C TRP A 106 -2.65 4.58 -16.07
N TYR A 107 -1.36 4.53 -15.83
CA TYR A 107 -0.37 4.12 -16.81
C TYR A 107 -0.08 2.63 -16.64
N VAL A 108 -0.11 1.87 -17.73
CA VAL A 108 0.42 0.51 -17.80
C VAL A 108 1.82 0.62 -18.38
N VAL A 109 2.78 0.15 -17.64
CA VAL A 109 4.19 0.37 -17.92
C VAL A 109 4.92 -0.96 -17.94
N ASP A 110 5.85 -1.12 -18.88
CA ASP A 110 6.79 -2.23 -18.88
C ASP A 110 7.73 -2.13 -17.68
N ALA A 111 7.74 -3.14 -16.83
CA ALA A 111 8.48 -3.09 -15.58
C ALA A 111 10.01 -3.11 -15.77
N MET A 112 10.51 -3.65 -16.87
CA MET A 112 11.95 -3.71 -17.15
C MET A 112 12.50 -2.38 -17.67
N THR A 113 11.71 -1.66 -18.48
CA THR A 113 12.20 -0.50 -19.23
C THR A 113 11.59 0.83 -18.82
N GLY A 114 10.46 0.80 -18.10
CA GLY A 114 9.69 2.00 -17.80
C GLY A 114 8.87 2.54 -18.97
N ASN A 115 8.86 1.85 -20.13
CA ASN A 115 8.12 2.32 -21.29
C ASN A 115 6.62 2.23 -21.09
N LEU A 116 5.90 3.29 -21.47
CA LEU A 116 4.45 3.32 -21.44
C LEU A 116 3.89 2.36 -22.50
N ILE A 117 3.05 1.42 -22.06
CA ILE A 117 2.34 0.48 -22.93
C ILE A 117 0.95 1.00 -23.25
N LYS A 118 0.22 1.46 -22.22
CA LYS A 118 -1.15 1.93 -22.35
C LYS A 118 -1.54 2.92 -21.27
N LYS A 119 -2.47 3.80 -21.58
CA LYS A 119 -3.19 4.63 -20.61
C LYS A 119 -4.60 4.07 -20.44
N VAL A 120 -4.95 3.72 -19.20
CA VAL A 120 -6.27 3.23 -18.82
C VAL A 120 -7.08 4.39 -18.27
N MET A 121 -8.09 4.84 -19.02
CA MET A 121 -9.01 5.87 -18.57
C MET A 121 -10.11 5.28 -17.70
N THR A 122 -10.50 5.99 -16.66
CA THR A 122 -11.62 5.62 -15.79
C THR A 122 -12.70 6.70 -15.86
N ALA A 123 -13.94 6.31 -16.08
CA ALA A 123 -15.06 7.24 -16.06
C ALA A 123 -15.49 7.58 -14.63
N GLU A 124 -15.64 6.53 -13.80
CA GLU A 124 -16.24 6.61 -12.47
C GLU A 124 -15.22 6.85 -11.35
N THR A 125 -13.93 6.66 -11.63
CA THR A 125 -12.86 6.79 -10.61
C THR A 125 -12.05 8.05 -10.86
N ASP A 126 -12.14 9.02 -9.95
CA ASP A 126 -11.43 10.29 -10.01
C ASP A 126 -10.38 10.39 -8.90
N GLY A 127 -9.24 11.03 -9.22
CA GLY A 127 -8.14 11.19 -8.27
C GLY A 127 -7.31 9.92 -8.10
N ALA A 128 -6.85 9.35 -9.22
CA ALA A 128 -6.08 8.10 -9.25
C ALA A 128 -5.04 8.00 -8.13
N HIS A 129 -5.12 6.94 -7.30
CA HIS A 129 -4.35 6.85 -6.06
C HIS A 129 -3.85 5.43 -5.76
N ASN A 130 -4.70 4.48 -5.37
CA ASN A 130 -4.30 3.13 -5.00
C ASN A 130 -4.64 2.12 -6.10
N THR A 131 -3.79 1.10 -6.22
CA THR A 131 -3.92 0.09 -7.27
C THR A 131 -3.57 -1.29 -6.71
N ILE A 132 -4.39 -2.29 -6.97
CA ILE A 132 -4.17 -3.68 -6.53
C ILE A 132 -4.38 -4.62 -7.71
N TRP A 133 -3.47 -5.59 -7.88
CA TRP A 133 -3.67 -6.75 -8.75
C TRP A 133 -4.39 -7.87 -7.99
N SER A 134 -5.27 -8.59 -8.69
CA SER A 134 -5.66 -9.92 -8.22
C SER A 134 -4.46 -10.87 -8.29
N ILE A 135 -4.36 -11.81 -7.36
CA ILE A 135 -3.21 -12.72 -7.28
C ILE A 135 -3.12 -13.70 -8.45
N ASP A 136 -4.24 -13.91 -9.19
CA ASP A 136 -4.28 -14.69 -10.42
C ASP A 136 -3.81 -13.88 -11.65
N GLY A 137 -3.63 -12.56 -11.50
CA GLY A 137 -3.20 -11.66 -12.53
C GLY A 137 -4.27 -11.32 -13.58
N SER A 138 -5.54 -11.64 -13.34
CA SER A 138 -6.62 -11.41 -14.31
C SER A 138 -7.24 -10.01 -14.21
N ARG A 139 -7.19 -9.37 -13.04
CA ARG A 139 -7.85 -8.10 -12.74
C ARG A 139 -6.94 -7.10 -12.06
N VAL A 140 -7.21 -5.82 -12.31
CA VAL A 140 -6.57 -4.69 -11.62
C VAL A 140 -7.65 -3.79 -11.04
N PHE A 141 -7.59 -3.56 -9.74
CA PHE A 141 -8.48 -2.72 -8.99
C PHE A 141 -7.87 -1.34 -8.81
N MET A 142 -8.61 -0.28 -9.11
CA MET A 142 -8.12 1.08 -9.22
C MET A 142 -9.03 2.03 -8.43
N SER A 143 -8.54 2.59 -7.33
CA SER A 143 -9.30 3.56 -6.53
C SER A 143 -8.78 4.98 -6.69
N GLY A 144 -9.67 5.94 -6.52
CA GLY A 144 -9.34 7.35 -6.55
C GLY A 144 -9.79 8.09 -5.29
N GLN A 145 -9.02 9.11 -4.90
CA GLN A 145 -9.27 9.88 -3.68
C GLN A 145 -10.57 10.70 -3.70
N ARG A 146 -11.17 10.91 -4.89
CA ARG A 146 -12.41 11.69 -5.08
C ARG A 146 -13.52 10.84 -5.70
N SER A 147 -13.54 9.55 -5.37
CA SER A 147 -14.55 8.63 -5.89
C SER A 147 -15.06 7.70 -4.81
N SER A 148 -16.36 7.48 -4.79
CA SER A 148 -17.01 6.44 -3.99
C SER A 148 -17.09 5.08 -4.71
N ALA A 149 -16.37 4.93 -5.81
CA ALA A 149 -16.34 3.70 -6.59
C ALA A 149 -14.90 3.33 -6.97
N ILE A 150 -14.69 2.04 -7.20
CA ILE A 150 -13.43 1.44 -7.65
C ILE A 150 -13.66 0.90 -9.06
N SER A 151 -12.80 1.29 -10.01
CA SER A 151 -12.78 0.71 -11.35
C SER A 151 -11.97 -0.57 -11.36
N VAL A 152 -12.46 -1.60 -12.05
CA VAL A 152 -11.75 -2.87 -12.23
C VAL A 152 -11.43 -3.05 -13.71
N ALA A 153 -10.15 -3.18 -14.03
CA ALA A 153 -9.69 -3.44 -15.38
C ALA A 153 -9.42 -4.94 -15.61
N ASP A 154 -9.72 -5.41 -16.80
CA ASP A 154 -9.19 -6.67 -17.31
C ASP A 154 -7.70 -6.51 -17.62
N ALA A 155 -6.88 -7.39 -17.06
CA ALA A 155 -5.42 -7.26 -17.12
C ALA A 155 -4.82 -7.61 -18.48
N LYS A 156 -5.56 -8.32 -19.34
CA LYS A 156 -5.12 -8.69 -20.69
C LYS A 156 -5.38 -7.58 -21.70
N THR A 157 -6.55 -6.96 -21.61
CA THR A 157 -6.98 -5.91 -22.55
C THR A 157 -6.65 -4.52 -22.06
N HIS A 158 -6.38 -4.36 -20.75
CA HIS A 158 -6.19 -3.09 -20.08
C HIS A 158 -7.39 -2.14 -20.28
N THR A 159 -8.59 -2.67 -20.15
CA THR A 159 -9.85 -1.91 -20.25
C THR A 159 -10.66 -2.10 -18.99
N VAL A 160 -11.36 -1.05 -18.56
CA VAL A 160 -12.29 -1.13 -17.43
C VAL A 160 -13.48 -2.02 -17.83
N VAL A 161 -13.74 -3.04 -17.02
CA VAL A 161 -14.80 -4.04 -17.27
C VAL A 161 -15.85 -4.09 -16.18
N GLN A 162 -15.58 -3.45 -15.03
CA GLN A 162 -16.49 -3.42 -13.89
C GLN A 162 -16.26 -2.16 -13.05
N THR A 163 -17.31 -1.70 -12.39
CA THR A 163 -17.26 -0.71 -11.31
C THR A 163 -17.80 -1.35 -10.03
N VAL A 164 -17.10 -1.16 -8.92
CA VAL A 164 -17.47 -1.67 -7.59
C VAL A 164 -17.88 -0.49 -6.71
N GLY A 165 -19.07 -0.54 -6.15
CA GLY A 165 -19.67 0.53 -5.33
C GLY A 165 -21.13 0.81 -5.74
N PRO A 166 -21.70 1.98 -5.38
CA PRO A 166 -21.01 3.02 -4.61
C PRO A 166 -20.81 2.61 -3.16
N PHE A 167 -19.68 3.05 -2.60
CA PHE A 167 -19.43 3.07 -1.15
C PHE A 167 -20.10 4.31 -0.54
N SER A 168 -20.20 4.35 0.80
CA SER A 168 -20.90 5.46 1.49
C SER A 168 -20.18 6.80 1.36
N ASN A 169 -18.88 6.81 1.05
CA ASN A 169 -18.07 8.01 0.85
C ASN A 169 -16.86 7.70 -0.06
N PHE A 170 -15.97 8.67 -0.26
CA PHE A 170 -14.76 8.48 -1.07
C PHE A 170 -13.88 7.37 -0.50
N VAL A 171 -13.47 6.49 -1.40
CA VAL A 171 -12.62 5.35 -1.08
C VAL A 171 -11.21 5.83 -0.74
N ARG A 172 -10.66 5.23 0.29
CA ARG A 172 -9.28 5.34 0.71
C ARG A 172 -8.53 4.04 0.43
N PRO A 173 -7.44 3.68 1.10
CA PRO A 173 -6.84 2.38 0.92
C PRO A 173 -7.86 1.24 1.04
N PHE A 174 -7.66 0.23 0.25
CA PHE A 174 -8.50 -0.95 0.21
C PHE A 174 -7.63 -2.20 0.05
N THR A 175 -8.21 -3.35 0.30
CA THR A 175 -7.60 -4.66 0.04
C THR A 175 -8.66 -5.64 -0.48
N ILE A 176 -8.22 -6.77 -0.99
CA ILE A 176 -9.07 -7.86 -1.48
C ILE A 176 -8.61 -9.20 -0.91
N ASN A 177 -9.53 -10.16 -0.83
CA ASN A 177 -9.13 -11.54 -0.58
C ASN A 177 -8.53 -12.18 -1.84
N GLY A 178 -7.75 -13.23 -1.69
CA GLY A 178 -6.98 -13.85 -2.77
C GLY A 178 -7.82 -14.45 -3.90
N SER A 179 -9.04 -14.90 -3.59
CA SER A 179 -9.99 -15.35 -4.61
C SER A 179 -10.72 -14.20 -5.33
N ALA A 180 -10.43 -12.93 -4.96
CA ALA A 180 -11.09 -11.74 -5.49
C ALA A 180 -12.63 -11.85 -5.46
N THR A 181 -13.18 -12.33 -4.33
CA THR A 181 -14.64 -12.42 -4.09
C THR A 181 -15.14 -11.25 -3.26
N TYR A 182 -14.29 -10.73 -2.36
CA TYR A 182 -14.61 -9.60 -1.50
C TYR A 182 -13.53 -8.52 -1.56
N LEU A 183 -13.98 -7.29 -1.45
CA LEU A 183 -13.15 -6.10 -1.34
C LEU A 183 -13.49 -5.39 -0.02
N PHE A 184 -12.45 -4.94 0.69
CA PHE A 184 -12.56 -4.25 1.97
C PHE A 184 -11.94 -2.86 1.81
N ALA A 185 -12.72 -1.80 1.99
CA ALA A 185 -12.33 -0.43 1.69
C ALA A 185 -12.51 0.48 2.89
N ASN A 186 -11.46 1.19 3.28
CA ASN A 186 -11.62 2.37 4.11
C ASN A 186 -12.30 3.47 3.30
N VAL A 187 -13.16 4.23 3.93
CA VAL A 187 -13.87 5.36 3.30
C VAL A 187 -13.79 6.59 4.20
N ASN A 188 -13.95 7.77 3.62
CA ASN A 188 -14.01 8.99 4.40
C ASN A 188 -15.12 8.91 5.46
N ASP A 189 -14.90 9.58 6.59
CA ASP A 189 -15.86 9.69 7.68
C ASP A 189 -16.27 8.34 8.33
N LEU A 190 -15.43 7.32 8.21
CA LEU A 190 -15.63 6.03 8.85
C LEU A 190 -14.40 5.62 9.65
N LEU A 191 -14.54 5.43 10.94
CA LEU A 191 -13.59 4.66 11.73
C LEU A 191 -13.96 3.18 11.59
N GLY A 192 -13.34 2.50 10.63
CA GLY A 192 -13.70 1.17 10.17
C GLY A 192 -13.53 1.02 8.66
N PHE A 193 -14.32 0.14 8.06
CA PHE A 193 -14.26 -0.14 6.62
C PHE A 193 -15.62 -0.63 6.09
N GLU A 194 -15.75 -0.62 4.78
CA GLU A 194 -16.89 -1.20 4.08
C GLU A 194 -16.47 -2.43 3.27
N VAL A 195 -17.40 -3.37 3.10
CA VAL A 195 -17.17 -4.62 2.36
C VAL A 195 -18.02 -4.59 1.10
N ALA A 196 -17.41 -4.93 -0.03
CA ALA A 196 -18.13 -5.13 -1.29
C ALA A 196 -18.00 -6.58 -1.76
N ASP A 197 -19.08 -7.11 -2.31
CA ASP A 197 -19.10 -8.35 -3.06
C ASP A 197 -18.66 -8.09 -4.51
N LEU A 198 -17.57 -8.69 -4.94
CA LEU A 198 -16.98 -8.42 -6.25
C LEU A 198 -17.76 -9.07 -7.40
N LYS A 199 -18.60 -10.07 -7.14
CA LYS A 199 -19.47 -10.67 -8.16
C LYS A 199 -20.60 -9.71 -8.55
N SER A 200 -21.27 -9.12 -7.57
CA SER A 200 -22.33 -8.14 -7.81
C SER A 200 -21.80 -6.72 -8.05
N GLY A 201 -20.58 -6.42 -7.64
CA GLY A 201 -19.99 -5.07 -7.64
C GLY A 201 -20.60 -4.15 -6.60
N LYS A 202 -21.32 -4.64 -5.61
CA LYS A 202 -22.07 -3.81 -4.65
C LYS A 202 -21.45 -3.86 -3.25
N MET A 203 -21.50 -2.74 -2.53
CA MET A 203 -21.27 -2.70 -1.10
C MET A 203 -22.36 -3.50 -0.38
N ILE A 204 -21.92 -4.38 0.55
CA ILE A 204 -22.82 -5.30 1.27
C ILE A 204 -22.77 -5.13 2.80
N HIS A 205 -21.67 -4.67 3.36
CA HIS A 205 -21.55 -4.43 4.80
C HIS A 205 -20.75 -3.18 5.10
N ARG A 206 -21.14 -2.50 6.19
CA ARG A 206 -20.38 -1.46 6.86
C ARG A 206 -19.94 -1.99 8.22
N VAL A 207 -18.66 -1.91 8.52
CA VAL A 207 -18.03 -2.43 9.74
C VAL A 207 -17.39 -1.26 10.47
N GLU A 208 -17.83 -0.97 11.68
CA GLU A 208 -17.33 0.09 12.54
C GLU A 208 -16.43 -0.47 13.62
N VAL A 209 -15.43 0.32 14.03
CA VAL A 209 -14.58 0.00 15.17
C VAL A 209 -15.37 0.23 16.47
N ASN A 210 -15.39 -0.78 17.34
CA ASN A 210 -16.04 -0.69 18.63
C ASN A 210 -15.09 -0.23 19.73
N GLY A 211 -15.60 0.55 20.70
CA GLY A 211 -14.85 1.00 21.87
C GLY A 211 -13.95 2.20 21.63
N PHE A 212 -13.98 2.79 20.44
CA PHE A 212 -13.22 3.98 20.06
C PHE A 212 -14.13 5.00 19.38
N SER A 213 -13.76 6.26 19.47
CA SER A 213 -14.53 7.35 18.88
C SER A 213 -13.63 8.30 18.10
N TRP A 214 -14.24 9.06 17.22
CA TRP A 214 -13.60 10.12 16.46
C TRP A 214 -14.58 11.27 16.22
N SER A 215 -14.06 12.44 15.88
CA SER A 215 -14.86 13.61 15.55
C SER A 215 -14.22 14.36 14.38
N ARG A 216 -15.04 14.90 13.49
CA ARG A 216 -14.58 15.76 12.39
C ARG A 216 -13.83 17.02 12.85
N ASN A 217 -14.02 17.44 14.09
CA ASN A 217 -13.33 18.58 14.68
C ASN A 217 -11.91 18.24 15.17
N GLN A 218 -11.55 16.95 15.20
CA GLN A 218 -10.21 16.51 15.53
C GLN A 218 -9.30 16.65 14.32
N ARG A 219 -8.01 16.85 14.57
CA ARG A 219 -7.01 16.74 13.52
C ARG A 219 -6.87 15.27 13.13
N ILE A 220 -7.34 14.93 11.94
CA ILE A 220 -7.37 13.57 11.43
C ILE A 220 -6.24 13.40 10.42
N PRO A 221 -5.30 12.48 10.65
CA PRO A 221 -4.28 12.11 9.67
C PRO A 221 -4.92 11.71 8.34
N HIS A 222 -4.33 12.15 7.23
CA HIS A 222 -4.86 11.88 5.88
C HIS A 222 -6.33 12.28 5.66
N MET A 223 -6.89 13.11 6.57
CA MET A 223 -8.28 13.56 6.56
C MET A 223 -9.31 12.41 6.69
N VAL A 224 -8.90 11.23 7.16
CA VAL A 224 -9.77 10.07 7.38
C VAL A 224 -9.40 9.36 8.68
N PRO A 225 -10.38 8.90 9.48
CA PRO A 225 -10.08 8.24 10.75
C PRO A 225 -9.36 6.89 10.55
N SER A 226 -9.76 6.10 9.54
CA SER A 226 -9.07 4.86 9.13
C SER A 226 -8.42 5.06 7.78
N HIS A 227 -7.08 4.96 7.69
CA HIS A 227 -6.37 5.09 6.41
C HIS A 227 -5.79 3.76 5.92
N GLY A 228 -4.96 3.06 6.70
CA GLY A 228 -4.39 1.78 6.31
C GLY A 228 -5.35 0.60 6.55
N ILE A 229 -5.42 -0.33 5.60
CA ILE A 229 -6.11 -1.61 5.72
C ILE A 229 -5.30 -2.69 5.03
N ALA A 230 -5.20 -3.87 5.66
CA ALA A 230 -4.52 -5.03 5.10
C ALA A 230 -5.17 -6.32 5.55
N MET A 231 -5.24 -7.31 4.68
CA MET A 231 -5.63 -8.67 4.99
C MET A 231 -4.38 -9.51 5.28
N SER A 232 -4.43 -10.37 6.28
CA SER A 232 -3.36 -11.34 6.53
C SER A 232 -3.23 -12.32 5.35
N PRO A 233 -2.02 -12.84 5.05
CA PRO A 233 -1.83 -13.77 3.94
C PRO A 233 -2.68 -15.04 4.05
N ASP A 234 -3.00 -15.49 5.26
CA ASP A 234 -3.88 -16.64 5.52
C ASP A 234 -5.38 -16.29 5.54
N GLU A 235 -5.71 -15.02 5.26
CA GLU A 235 -7.07 -14.47 5.17
C GLU A 235 -7.92 -14.63 6.44
N LYS A 236 -7.30 -14.83 7.60
CA LYS A 236 -8.04 -14.92 8.85
C LYS A 236 -8.28 -13.58 9.51
N GLU A 237 -7.50 -12.57 9.18
CA GLU A 237 -7.57 -11.28 9.83
C GLU A 237 -7.53 -10.13 8.83
N ILE A 238 -8.30 -9.08 9.13
CA ILE A 238 -8.18 -7.76 8.54
C ILE A 238 -7.68 -6.82 9.61
N TRP A 239 -6.62 -6.08 9.29
CA TRP A 239 -6.03 -5.08 10.16
C TRP A 239 -6.34 -3.70 9.62
N VAL A 240 -6.81 -2.80 10.49
CA VAL A 240 -7.23 -1.44 10.14
C VAL A 240 -6.52 -0.43 11.01
N ALA A 241 -5.87 0.54 10.39
CA ALA A 241 -5.17 1.61 11.09
C ALA A 241 -6.14 2.70 11.55
N ASP A 242 -6.08 3.06 12.82
CA ASP A 242 -6.78 4.19 13.45
C ASP A 242 -5.78 5.31 13.73
N GLY A 243 -5.72 6.27 12.82
CA GLY A 243 -4.84 7.41 12.93
C GLY A 243 -5.28 8.44 13.98
N VAL A 244 -6.51 8.37 14.45
CA VAL A 244 -7.05 9.29 15.45
C VAL A 244 -6.65 8.87 16.85
N ASN A 245 -6.86 7.60 17.18
CA ASN A 245 -6.63 7.05 18.51
C ASN A 245 -5.24 6.42 18.67
N ARG A 246 -4.48 6.29 17.57
CA ARG A 246 -3.16 5.63 17.51
C ARG A 246 -3.25 4.14 17.87
N TYR A 247 -4.18 3.45 17.21
CA TYR A 247 -4.37 2.01 17.34
C TYR A 247 -4.39 1.33 15.96
N VAL A 248 -4.17 0.04 15.98
CA VAL A 248 -4.53 -0.86 14.88
C VAL A 248 -5.57 -1.83 15.40
N HIS A 249 -6.69 -1.92 14.70
CA HIS A 249 -7.81 -2.79 15.03
C HIS A 249 -7.77 -4.04 14.16
N ILE A 250 -7.98 -5.19 14.77
CA ILE A 250 -7.92 -6.50 14.13
C ILE A 250 -9.31 -7.10 14.13
N PHE A 251 -9.72 -7.56 12.95
CA PHE A 251 -11.03 -8.19 12.72
C PHE A 251 -10.82 -9.63 12.25
N ASP A 252 -11.62 -10.54 12.80
CA ASP A 252 -11.78 -11.90 12.28
C ASP A 252 -12.52 -11.83 10.95
N SER A 253 -11.83 -12.18 9.87
CA SER A 253 -12.37 -12.21 8.50
C SER A 253 -12.87 -13.58 8.07
N THR A 254 -12.83 -14.57 8.96
CA THR A 254 -13.42 -15.90 8.70
C THR A 254 -14.94 -15.89 8.77
N VAL A 255 -15.51 -14.82 9.30
CA VAL A 255 -16.96 -14.55 9.37
C VAL A 255 -17.32 -13.30 8.57
N MET A 256 -18.56 -13.23 8.10
CA MET A 256 -19.06 -12.08 7.33
C MET A 256 -20.34 -11.53 7.99
N PRO A 257 -20.42 -10.24 8.35
CA PRO A 257 -19.34 -9.24 8.29
C PRO A 257 -18.19 -9.57 9.27
N PRO A 258 -16.95 -9.12 8.97
CA PRO A 258 -15.81 -9.31 9.86
C PRO A 258 -16.05 -8.71 11.26
N LYS A 259 -15.55 -9.40 12.30
CA LYS A 259 -15.78 -9.00 13.69
C LYS A 259 -14.50 -8.56 14.37
N GLN A 260 -14.52 -7.39 15.02
CA GLN A 260 -13.38 -6.91 15.80
C GLN A 260 -13.05 -7.88 16.93
N VAL A 261 -11.79 -8.32 16.97
CA VAL A 261 -11.29 -9.26 17.98
C VAL A 261 -10.20 -8.65 18.87
N ARG A 262 -9.51 -7.61 18.38
CA ARG A 262 -8.42 -7.00 19.14
C ARG A 262 -8.12 -5.58 18.67
N SER A 263 -7.50 -4.81 19.56
CA SER A 263 -6.90 -3.50 19.27
C SER A 263 -5.50 -3.46 19.84
N ILE A 264 -4.53 -2.97 19.08
CA ILE A 264 -3.12 -2.84 19.47
C ILE A 264 -2.78 -1.36 19.44
N LYS A 265 -2.22 -0.84 20.53
CA LYS A 265 -1.74 0.53 20.58
C LYS A 265 -0.44 0.64 19.78
N SER A 266 -0.38 1.61 18.88
CA SER A 266 0.81 1.97 18.13
C SER A 266 1.64 3.01 18.90
N ARG A 267 2.95 3.03 18.70
CA ARG A 267 3.84 4.03 19.32
C ARG A 267 3.61 5.44 18.78
N ASP A 268 3.18 5.53 17.50
CA ASP A 268 2.80 6.79 16.85
C ASP A 268 1.57 6.57 15.95
N VAL A 269 1.20 7.54 15.13
CA VAL A 269 0.05 7.50 14.23
C VAL A 269 0.23 6.42 13.17
N PRO A 270 -0.53 5.32 13.20
CA PRO A 270 -0.51 4.34 12.13
C PRO A 270 -1.35 4.87 10.97
N ALA A 271 -0.79 4.82 9.75
CA ALA A 271 -1.48 5.20 8.53
C ALA A 271 -1.39 4.14 7.42
N TRP A 272 -0.53 3.13 7.62
CA TRP A 272 -0.37 2.02 6.69
C TRP A 272 0.01 0.74 7.43
N ILE A 273 -0.33 -0.40 6.81
CA ILE A 273 -0.07 -1.74 7.35
C ILE A 273 0.46 -2.60 6.21
N THR A 274 1.63 -3.21 6.38
CA THR A 274 2.21 -4.13 5.42
C THR A 274 2.53 -5.45 6.12
N PHE A 275 1.96 -6.56 5.63
CA PHE A 275 2.35 -7.89 6.08
C PHE A 275 3.67 -8.30 5.44
N GLY A 276 4.52 -9.00 6.18
CA GLY A 276 5.69 -9.65 5.64
C GLY A 276 5.33 -10.85 4.75
N ILE A 277 6.32 -11.36 3.99
CA ILE A 277 6.15 -12.43 2.98
C ILE A 277 5.51 -13.70 3.55
N ASP A 278 5.84 -14.06 4.79
CA ASP A 278 5.31 -15.25 5.48
C ASP A 278 4.17 -14.95 6.46
N GLY A 279 3.75 -13.67 6.54
CA GLY A 279 2.74 -13.21 7.48
C GLY A 279 3.17 -13.20 8.95
N LYS A 280 4.45 -13.48 9.25
CA LYS A 280 4.96 -13.53 10.63
C LYS A 280 5.04 -12.13 11.24
N PHE A 281 5.50 -11.16 10.48
CA PHE A 281 5.63 -9.78 10.91
C PHE A 281 4.66 -8.87 10.18
N VAL A 282 4.20 -7.85 10.89
CA VAL A 282 3.37 -6.76 10.36
C VAL A 282 4.09 -5.46 10.64
N TYR A 283 4.32 -4.71 9.59
CA TYR A 283 4.98 -3.41 9.62
C TYR A 283 3.94 -2.30 9.59
N LEU A 284 3.92 -1.48 10.64
CA LEU A 284 3.08 -0.30 10.70
C LEU A 284 3.84 0.92 10.19
N SER A 285 3.16 1.86 9.57
CA SER A 285 3.79 3.12 9.12
C SER A 285 4.43 3.91 10.26
N SER A 286 3.95 3.74 11.48
CA SER A 286 4.58 4.26 12.70
C SER A 286 5.95 3.66 13.00
N GLY A 287 6.47 2.74 12.17
CA GLY A 287 7.73 2.04 12.35
C GLY A 287 7.69 0.92 13.39
N ASP A 288 6.53 0.60 13.96
CA ASP A 288 6.37 -0.58 14.78
C ASP A 288 6.46 -1.85 13.92
N VAL A 289 7.17 -2.85 14.41
CA VAL A 289 7.17 -4.22 13.89
C VAL A 289 6.40 -5.10 14.87
N ILE A 290 5.28 -5.63 14.42
CA ILE A 290 4.40 -6.46 15.24
C ILE A 290 4.58 -7.93 14.87
N ASP A 291 4.77 -8.79 15.85
CA ASP A 291 4.64 -10.24 15.66
C ASP A 291 3.15 -10.59 15.48
N ALA A 292 2.81 -11.12 14.33
CA ALA A 292 1.42 -11.35 13.93
C ALA A 292 0.71 -12.41 14.81
N ALA A 293 1.43 -13.37 15.37
CA ALA A 293 0.83 -14.41 16.22
C ALA A 293 0.54 -13.87 17.64
N THR A 294 1.50 -13.17 18.25
CA THR A 294 1.37 -12.67 19.62
C THR A 294 0.67 -11.31 19.71
N LYS A 295 0.60 -10.58 18.60
CA LYS A 295 0.05 -9.22 18.51
C LYS A 295 0.85 -8.21 19.38
N ARG A 296 2.15 -8.44 19.53
CA ARG A 296 3.04 -7.59 20.33
C ARG A 296 4.08 -6.92 19.43
N ALA A 297 4.43 -5.70 19.74
CA ALA A 297 5.58 -5.05 19.14
C ALA A 297 6.87 -5.79 19.55
N VAL A 298 7.68 -6.14 18.56
CA VAL A 298 8.94 -6.88 18.75
C VAL A 298 10.15 -6.05 18.34
N ALA A 299 9.96 -5.02 17.52
CA ALA A 299 11.00 -4.07 17.14
C ALA A 299 10.37 -2.72 16.78
N GLY A 300 11.21 -1.71 16.71
CA GLY A 300 10.91 -0.41 16.15
C GLY A 300 11.95 -0.07 15.09
N LEU A 301 11.51 0.41 13.91
CA LEU A 301 12.43 0.82 12.87
C LEU A 301 13.11 2.15 13.24
N GLU A 302 14.41 2.18 13.16
CA GLU A 302 15.26 3.35 13.42
C GLU A 302 16.29 3.50 12.30
N ASP A 303 16.60 4.74 11.93
CA ASP A 303 17.61 5.03 10.91
C ASP A 303 19.04 4.89 11.45
N GLU A 304 20.05 5.23 10.64
CA GLU A 304 21.46 5.20 10.98
C GLU A 304 21.86 6.08 12.16
N MET A 305 21.02 7.03 12.54
CA MET A 305 21.24 7.93 13.67
C MET A 305 20.43 7.50 14.91
N GLY A 306 19.76 6.36 14.86
CA GLY A 306 18.83 5.92 15.90
C GLY A 306 17.54 6.73 15.96
N ARG A 307 17.21 7.47 14.90
CA ARG A 307 15.98 8.24 14.84
C ARG A 307 14.84 7.35 14.37
N HIS A 308 13.69 7.59 14.94
CA HIS A 308 12.45 6.93 14.57
C HIS A 308 12.14 7.07 13.07
N VAL A 309 11.78 5.98 12.43
CA VAL A 309 11.34 5.93 11.03
C VAL A 309 9.83 5.80 10.98
N ASP A 310 9.18 6.74 10.30
CA ASP A 310 7.76 6.70 9.95
C ASP A 310 7.64 6.68 8.42
N THR A 311 7.01 5.64 7.89
CA THR A 311 6.83 5.50 6.45
C THR A 311 5.69 4.57 6.10
N GLU A 312 4.89 4.95 5.12
CA GLU A 312 3.86 4.09 4.53
C GLU A 312 4.39 3.25 3.36
N LYS A 313 5.68 3.31 3.07
CA LYS A 313 6.32 2.72 1.89
C LYS A 313 7.30 1.64 2.34
N ILE A 314 6.74 0.46 2.65
CA ILE A 314 7.50 -0.70 3.12
C ILE A 314 7.27 -1.85 2.15
N VAL A 315 8.35 -2.53 1.78
CA VAL A 315 8.33 -3.76 1.00
C VAL A 315 9.35 -4.74 1.56
N GLU A 316 8.97 -5.99 1.70
CA GLU A 316 9.90 -7.06 2.05
C GLU A 316 10.39 -7.75 0.78
N ILE A 317 11.71 -7.99 0.71
CA ILE A 317 12.34 -8.73 -0.39
C ILE A 317 13.18 -9.85 0.22
N LEU A 318 12.84 -11.09 -0.10
CA LEU A 318 13.67 -12.24 0.25
C LEU A 318 14.80 -12.38 -0.77
N ILE A 319 16.03 -12.29 -0.28
CA ILE A 319 17.23 -12.47 -1.09
C ILE A 319 17.78 -13.88 -0.88
N VAL A 320 17.95 -14.63 -1.97
CA VAL A 320 18.57 -15.96 -1.99
C VAL A 320 19.71 -15.96 -3.00
N ASN A 321 20.90 -16.32 -2.56
CA ASN A 321 22.12 -16.31 -3.41
C ASN A 321 22.34 -14.96 -4.12
N GLY A 322 22.09 -13.85 -3.42
CA GLY A 322 22.28 -12.49 -3.92
C GLY A 322 21.24 -12.02 -4.95
N LYS A 323 20.12 -12.75 -5.11
CA LYS A 323 19.03 -12.39 -6.03
C LYS A 323 17.69 -12.34 -5.30
N PRO A 324 16.78 -11.44 -5.68
CA PRO A 324 15.41 -11.46 -5.21
C PRO A 324 14.75 -12.80 -5.56
N ALA A 325 14.15 -13.45 -4.57
CA ALA A 325 13.45 -14.73 -4.73
C ALA A 325 11.94 -14.62 -4.46
N ARG A 326 11.56 -13.75 -3.53
CA ARG A 326 10.16 -13.42 -3.21
C ARG A 326 10.06 -11.96 -2.81
N THR A 327 8.91 -11.38 -3.02
CA THR A 327 8.56 -10.04 -2.56
C THR A 327 7.11 -10.02 -2.09
N VAL A 328 6.74 -9.05 -1.27
CA VAL A 328 5.39 -8.86 -0.77
C VAL A 328 4.71 -7.71 -1.51
N ASP A 329 3.41 -7.80 -1.66
CA ASP A 329 2.57 -6.67 -2.06
C ASP A 329 2.38 -5.72 -0.86
N PRO A 330 2.67 -4.42 -0.97
CA PRO A 330 2.55 -3.48 0.14
C PRO A 330 1.09 -3.18 0.54
N PHE A 331 0.10 -3.67 -0.20
CA PHE A 331 -1.33 -3.43 0.06
C PHE A 331 -1.99 -4.52 0.93
N GLY A 332 -1.27 -5.58 1.30
CA GLY A 332 -1.80 -6.64 2.14
C GLY A 332 -2.99 -7.37 1.52
N VAL A 333 -2.80 -7.89 0.32
CA VAL A 333 -3.79 -8.70 -0.40
C VAL A 333 -3.79 -10.13 0.15
N GLY A 334 -4.97 -10.72 0.32
CA GLY A 334 -5.13 -12.13 0.70
C GLY A 334 -4.44 -13.07 -0.30
N GLN A 335 -3.88 -14.19 0.19
CA GLN A 335 -3.06 -15.09 -0.63
C GLN A 335 -3.69 -16.45 -0.87
N ILE A 336 -4.94 -16.69 -0.41
CA ILE A 336 -5.63 -17.97 -0.59
C ILE A 336 -6.40 -17.95 -1.91
N ARG A 337 -5.99 -18.81 -2.84
CA ARG A 337 -6.78 -19.09 -4.04
C ARG A 337 -7.83 -20.14 -3.68
N ARG A 338 -9.09 -19.77 -3.73
CA ARG A 338 -10.20 -20.72 -3.66
C ARG A 338 -10.66 -21.04 -5.08
N PRO A 339 -10.97 -22.29 -5.40
CA PRO A 339 -11.43 -22.70 -6.71
C PRO A 339 -12.76 -22.04 -7.10
#